data_073e6feea5fba969d8cd9453702e08d2
#
_entry.id   073e6feea5fba969d8cd9453702e08d2
#
_cell.length_a   1.000
_cell.length_b   1.000
_cell.length_c   1.000
_cell.angle_alpha   90.00
_cell.angle_beta   90.00
_cell.angle_gamma   90.00
#
_symmetry.space_group_name_H-M   'P 1'
#
loop_
_entity.id
_entity.type
_entity.pdbx_description
1 polymer ?
#
loop_
_entity_poly.entity_id
_entity_poly.type
_entity_poly.pdbx_seq_one_letter_code
_entity_poly.pdbx_strand_id
1 'polypeptide(L)'
;RPPRSTRKESSAASDVYKRQIMHGAKMDAGAVAGVTTVQSPIALARAVMEQSPHVMLASRGAEQFAKEQGIPEVSPKYFETERRKRALESYKARKQAGIEPHVDYKFGTVGVVVLDSKGNLVAGTSTGGMTGKRWGRIGDAPVIGAGTYADNRSCAVSATGHGEYFIRHTVGRDICARMQFAGQSLQAAAEAVIMDELVVAGGDGGIVAVDASGEVSMV
;
A
#
# COMPACT_ATOMS: atom_id res chain seq x y z
N ARG A 1 16.11 34.32 -7.94
CA ARG A 1 15.82 33.00 -7.34
C ARG A 1 14.40 33.07 -6.78
N PRO A 2 13.47 32.19 -7.14
CA PRO A 2 12.14 32.13 -6.52
C PRO A 2 12.30 31.75 -5.04
N PRO A 3 11.44 32.24 -4.13
CA PRO A 3 11.53 31.94 -2.71
C PRO A 3 11.39 30.42 -2.51
N ARG A 4 12.27 29.86 -1.69
CA ARG A 4 12.18 28.46 -1.25
C ARG A 4 10.84 28.28 -0.55
N SER A 5 9.92 27.60 -1.19
CA SER A 5 8.71 27.10 -0.57
C SER A 5 9.15 26.20 0.60
N THR A 6 8.99 26.69 1.82
CA THR A 6 9.01 25.84 3.02
C THR A 6 7.78 24.96 2.98
N ARG A 7 7.82 23.87 2.19
CA ARG A 7 6.82 22.82 2.30
C ARG A 7 6.92 22.27 3.72
N LYS A 8 5.89 22.54 4.53
CA LYS A 8 5.71 21.87 5.81
C LYS A 8 5.82 20.37 5.57
N GLU A 9 6.65 19.70 6.36
CA GLU A 9 6.74 18.25 6.36
C GLU A 9 5.33 17.72 6.56
N SER A 10 4.84 16.94 5.59
CA SER A 10 3.55 16.26 5.69
C SER A 10 3.63 15.35 6.92
N SER A 11 2.87 15.68 7.96
CA SER A 11 2.84 14.87 9.16
C SER A 11 2.16 13.55 8.83
N ALA A 12 2.84 12.41 8.98
CA ALA A 12 2.21 11.10 8.91
C ALA A 12 1.07 10.92 9.94
N ALA A 13 0.81 11.95 10.73
CA ALA A 13 -0.31 12.00 11.69
C ALA A 13 -1.66 12.24 11.03
N SER A 14 -1.71 12.80 9.81
CA SER A 14 -2.95 13.19 9.12
C SER A 14 -3.15 12.59 7.74
N ASP A 15 -2.29 11.68 7.30
CA ASP A 15 -2.30 11.24 5.92
C ASP A 15 -2.81 9.81 5.74
N VAL A 16 -4.05 9.66 5.39
CA VAL A 16 -4.57 8.41 4.79
C VAL A 16 -4.27 8.47 3.29
N TYR A 17 -3.07 8.06 2.93
CA TYR A 17 -2.41 8.51 1.71
C TYR A 17 -2.55 7.57 0.51
N LYS A 18 -2.74 6.25 0.73
CA LYS A 18 -2.53 5.26 -0.33
C LYS A 18 -3.43 4.06 -0.16
N ARG A 19 -4.12 3.70 -1.23
CA ARG A 19 -5.02 2.55 -1.28
C ARG A 19 -4.96 1.91 -2.65
N GLN A 20 -5.12 0.61 -2.66
CA GLN A 20 -5.31 -0.15 -3.88
C GLN A 20 -6.30 -1.28 -3.63
N ILE A 21 -7.04 -1.62 -4.66
CA ILE A 21 -7.81 -2.85 -4.80
C ILE A 21 -7.52 -3.46 -6.16
N MET A 22 -7.47 -4.79 -6.23
CA MET A 22 -7.28 -5.51 -7.49
C MET A 22 -8.16 -6.75 -7.53
N HIS A 23 -8.79 -6.99 -8.67
CA HIS A 23 -9.67 -8.12 -8.95
C HIS A 23 -8.97 -9.09 -9.92
N GLY A 24 -8.62 -10.28 -9.44
CA GLY A 24 -7.77 -11.22 -10.16
C GLY A 24 -8.38 -11.87 -11.40
N ALA A 25 -9.72 -12.00 -11.46
CA ALA A 25 -10.37 -12.61 -12.63
C ALA A 25 -10.31 -11.72 -13.88
N LYS A 26 -10.38 -10.42 -13.70
CA LYS A 26 -10.41 -9.44 -14.79
C LYS A 26 -9.09 -8.70 -14.97
N MET A 27 -8.18 -8.84 -14.02
CA MET A 27 -6.97 -8.01 -13.88
C MET A 27 -7.31 -6.51 -13.73
N ASP A 28 -8.54 -6.19 -13.31
CA ASP A 28 -8.96 -4.83 -13.03
C ASP A 28 -8.33 -4.35 -11.72
N ALA A 29 -7.89 -3.11 -11.70
CA ALA A 29 -7.32 -2.52 -10.51
C ALA A 29 -7.70 -1.03 -10.38
N GLY A 30 -7.77 -0.58 -9.13
CA GLY A 30 -7.91 0.84 -8.82
C GLY A 30 -7.01 1.23 -7.67
N ALA A 31 -6.30 2.33 -7.83
CA ALA A 31 -5.37 2.82 -6.83
C ALA A 31 -5.49 4.34 -6.67
N VAL A 32 -5.23 4.81 -5.45
CA VAL A 32 -5.11 6.24 -5.17
C VAL A 32 -3.91 6.54 -4.28
N ALA A 33 -3.28 7.67 -4.53
CA ALA A 33 -2.14 8.15 -3.76
C ALA A 33 -2.26 9.66 -3.48
N GLY A 34 -1.74 10.10 -2.34
CA GLY A 34 -1.68 11.52 -2.01
C GLY A 34 -3.03 12.17 -1.72
N VAL A 35 -4.06 11.40 -1.34
CA VAL A 35 -5.37 11.94 -0.94
C VAL A 35 -5.39 12.26 0.56
N THR A 36 -5.98 13.39 0.93
CA THR A 36 -5.96 13.91 2.30
C THR A 36 -7.35 14.24 2.84
N THR A 37 -8.35 14.37 1.96
CA THR A 37 -9.68 14.83 2.32
C THR A 37 -10.78 13.78 2.09
N VAL A 38 -10.45 12.61 1.56
CA VAL A 38 -11.43 11.57 1.24
C VAL A 38 -11.64 10.66 2.45
N GLN A 39 -12.88 10.57 2.96
CA GLN A 39 -13.19 9.78 4.15
C GLN A 39 -12.83 8.30 3.99
N SER A 40 -13.12 7.70 2.84
CA SER A 40 -12.83 6.31 2.53
C SER A 40 -11.99 6.17 1.25
N PRO A 41 -10.65 6.29 1.33
CA PRO A 41 -9.83 6.17 0.14
C PRO A 41 -9.84 4.77 -0.52
N ILE A 42 -10.25 3.72 0.19
CA ILE A 42 -10.44 2.40 -0.42
C ILE A 42 -11.71 2.37 -1.30
N ALA A 43 -12.76 3.07 -0.88
CA ALA A 43 -13.94 3.25 -1.73
C ALA A 43 -13.61 4.07 -2.98
N LEU A 44 -12.74 5.08 -2.83
CA LEU A 44 -12.25 5.84 -3.98
C LEU A 44 -11.40 4.97 -4.92
N ALA A 45 -10.50 4.13 -4.40
CA ALA A 45 -9.73 3.19 -5.22
C ALA A 45 -10.66 2.23 -5.99
N ARG A 46 -11.72 1.75 -5.35
CA ARG A 46 -12.76 0.96 -6.00
C ARG A 46 -13.50 1.74 -7.09
N ALA A 47 -13.87 2.99 -6.82
CA ALA A 47 -14.50 3.83 -7.82
C ALA A 47 -13.59 4.10 -9.03
N VAL A 48 -12.27 4.27 -8.81
CA VAL A 48 -11.29 4.36 -9.91
C VAL A 48 -11.34 3.10 -10.77
N MET A 49 -11.37 1.93 -10.17
CA MET A 49 -11.43 0.65 -10.90
C MET A 49 -12.76 0.48 -11.67
N GLU A 50 -13.89 0.87 -11.08
CA GLU A 50 -15.23 0.55 -11.60
C GLU A 50 -15.83 1.67 -12.50
N GLN A 51 -15.42 2.94 -12.27
CA GLN A 51 -16.09 4.12 -12.83
C GLN A 51 -15.15 5.01 -13.67
N SER A 52 -13.88 4.60 -13.87
CA SER A 52 -12.93 5.36 -14.68
C SER A 52 -12.17 4.47 -15.66
N PRO A 53 -11.62 5.02 -16.75
CA PRO A 53 -10.73 4.29 -17.63
C PRO A 53 -9.30 4.17 -17.09
N HIS A 54 -9.03 4.71 -15.89
CA HIS A 54 -7.71 4.76 -15.30
C HIS A 54 -7.55 3.72 -14.21
N VAL A 55 -6.31 3.29 -13.96
CA VAL A 55 -5.98 2.38 -12.85
C VAL A 55 -5.44 3.10 -11.63
N MET A 56 -4.96 4.34 -11.77
CA MET A 56 -4.40 5.10 -10.65
C MET A 56 -4.66 6.60 -10.80
N LEU A 57 -5.16 7.21 -9.73
CA LEU A 57 -5.29 8.66 -9.60
C LEU A 57 -4.50 9.16 -8.39
N ALA A 58 -4.07 10.42 -8.42
CA ALA A 58 -3.26 10.98 -7.34
C ALA A 58 -3.66 12.40 -6.95
N SER A 59 -3.45 12.71 -5.65
CA SER A 59 -3.54 14.06 -5.10
C SER A 59 -4.88 14.76 -5.44
N ARG A 60 -4.83 16.03 -5.86
CA ARG A 60 -6.03 16.82 -6.17
C ARG A 60 -6.91 16.22 -7.26
N GLY A 61 -6.32 15.54 -8.25
CA GLY A 61 -7.09 14.86 -9.30
C GLY A 61 -7.93 13.72 -8.74
N ALA A 62 -7.35 12.94 -7.82
CA ALA A 62 -8.08 11.88 -7.13
C ALA A 62 -9.19 12.44 -6.21
N GLU A 63 -8.93 13.55 -5.51
CA GLU A 63 -9.93 14.22 -4.64
C GLU A 63 -11.06 14.84 -5.48
N GLN A 64 -10.74 15.42 -6.64
CA GLN A 64 -11.76 15.91 -7.57
C GLN A 64 -12.64 14.76 -8.09
N PHE A 65 -12.06 13.65 -8.49
CA PHE A 65 -12.81 12.46 -8.90
C PHE A 65 -13.68 11.91 -7.77
N ALA A 66 -13.17 11.90 -6.51
CA ALA A 66 -13.96 11.51 -5.34
C ALA A 66 -15.24 12.36 -5.20
N LYS A 67 -15.13 13.67 -5.40
CA LYS A 67 -16.25 14.59 -5.36
C LYS A 67 -17.27 14.31 -6.47
N GLU A 68 -16.79 14.06 -7.68
CA GLU A 68 -17.63 13.71 -8.83
C GLU A 68 -18.38 12.38 -8.61
N GLN A 69 -17.77 11.44 -7.87
CA GLN A 69 -18.39 10.16 -7.51
C GLN A 69 -19.24 10.23 -6.21
N GLY A 70 -19.39 11.41 -5.61
CA GLY A 70 -20.18 11.57 -4.37
C GLY A 70 -19.57 10.89 -3.14
N ILE A 71 -18.26 10.63 -3.14
CA ILE A 71 -17.56 10.04 -1.99
C ILE A 71 -17.36 11.12 -0.93
N PRO A 72 -17.73 10.88 0.35
CA PRO A 72 -17.69 11.90 1.39
C PRO A 72 -16.30 12.49 1.62
N GLU A 73 -16.21 13.81 1.70
CA GLU A 73 -15.03 14.56 2.09
C GLU A 73 -14.97 14.79 3.59
N VAL A 74 -13.77 14.81 4.15
CA VAL A 74 -13.50 15.11 5.55
C VAL A 74 -12.33 16.06 5.68
N SER A 75 -12.24 16.76 6.80
CA SER A 75 -11.02 17.53 7.11
C SER A 75 -9.83 16.58 7.29
N PRO A 76 -8.61 16.93 6.88
CA PRO A 76 -7.40 16.16 7.16
C PRO A 76 -7.22 15.79 8.63
N LYS A 77 -7.74 16.59 9.56
CA LYS A 77 -7.74 16.30 11.00
C LYS A 77 -8.50 15.03 11.38
N TYR A 78 -9.45 14.58 10.55
CA TYR A 78 -10.21 13.34 10.75
C TYR A 78 -9.29 12.12 10.92
N PHE A 79 -8.14 12.11 10.25
CA PHE A 79 -7.18 11.01 10.27
C PHE A 79 -6.10 11.16 11.36
N GLU A 80 -6.07 12.27 12.08
CA GLU A 80 -5.10 12.48 13.13
C GLU A 80 -5.41 11.62 14.35
N THR A 81 -4.40 10.90 14.85
CA THR A 81 -4.48 10.17 16.11
C THR A 81 -3.34 10.59 17.03
N GLU A 82 -3.60 10.61 18.35
CA GLU A 82 -2.59 10.94 19.35
C GLU A 82 -1.36 10.04 19.26
N ARG A 83 -1.57 8.75 18.97
CA ARG A 83 -0.46 7.80 18.76
C ARG A 83 0.46 8.25 17.62
N ARG A 84 -0.11 8.67 16.47
CA ARG A 84 0.67 9.10 15.32
C ARG A 84 1.33 10.45 15.51
N LYS A 85 0.70 11.36 16.24
CA LYS A 85 1.31 12.64 16.62
C LYS A 85 2.55 12.40 17.48
N ARG A 86 2.42 11.60 18.54
CA ARG A 86 3.56 11.24 19.41
C ARG A 86 4.69 10.54 18.67
N ALA A 87 4.37 9.63 17.74
CA ALA A 87 5.38 8.97 16.92
C ALA A 87 6.15 9.97 16.05
N LEU A 88 5.46 10.95 15.44
CA LEU A 88 6.10 11.99 14.64
C LEU A 88 6.97 12.92 15.50
N GLU A 89 6.52 13.31 16.69
CA GLU A 89 7.28 14.14 17.64
C GLU A 89 8.57 13.42 18.08
N SER A 90 8.46 12.14 18.45
CA SER A 90 9.61 11.30 18.80
C SER A 90 10.59 11.17 17.63
N TYR A 91 10.09 10.93 16.41
CA TYR A 91 10.90 10.89 15.20
C TYR A 91 11.68 12.19 14.98
N LYS A 92 11.01 13.35 15.10
CA LYS A 92 11.63 14.67 14.94
C LYS A 92 12.69 14.96 16.00
N ALA A 93 12.41 14.63 17.27
CA ALA A 93 13.33 14.83 18.39
C ALA A 93 14.60 13.99 18.21
N ARG A 94 14.49 12.70 17.87
CA ARG A 94 15.64 11.84 17.59
C ARG A 94 16.50 12.36 16.43
N LYS A 95 15.85 12.77 15.36
CA LYS A 95 16.55 13.33 14.19
C LYS A 95 17.30 14.63 14.52
N GLN A 96 16.71 15.51 15.33
CA GLN A 96 17.39 16.72 15.80
C GLN A 96 18.59 16.41 16.70
N ALA A 97 18.53 15.34 17.48
CA ALA A 97 19.61 14.87 18.32
C ALA A 97 20.70 14.08 17.56
N GLY A 98 20.60 13.96 16.23
CA GLY A 98 21.55 13.19 15.41
C GLY A 98 21.44 11.66 15.59
N ILE A 99 20.35 11.20 16.24
CA ILE A 99 20.07 9.78 16.44
C ILE A 99 19.22 9.29 15.27
N GLU A 100 19.65 8.21 14.61
CA GLU A 100 18.86 7.63 13.52
C GLU A 100 17.47 7.22 14.07
N PRO A 101 16.37 7.78 13.54
CA PRO A 101 15.05 7.42 14.01
C PRO A 101 14.72 5.99 13.60
N HIS A 102 14.36 5.16 14.56
CA HIS A 102 13.76 3.86 14.25
C HIS A 102 12.39 4.09 13.60
N VAL A 103 12.24 3.67 12.36
CA VAL A 103 10.96 3.70 11.65
C VAL A 103 10.30 2.34 11.86
N ASP A 104 9.18 2.35 12.59
CA ASP A 104 8.39 1.15 12.78
C ASP A 104 7.54 0.89 11.53
N TYR A 105 8.02 0.01 10.67
CA TYR A 105 7.32 -0.40 9.44
C TYR A 105 6.16 -1.37 9.71
N LYS A 106 6.12 -1.99 10.89
CA LYS A 106 5.17 -3.08 11.22
C LYS A 106 3.75 -2.58 11.52
N PHE A 107 3.56 -1.27 11.77
CA PHE A 107 2.27 -0.74 12.19
C PHE A 107 1.80 0.40 11.29
N GLY A 108 0.62 0.24 10.71
CA GLY A 108 -0.08 1.30 9.97
C GLY A 108 -0.56 0.92 8.59
N THR A 109 -0.31 -0.30 8.16
CA THR A 109 -0.90 -0.87 6.94
C THR A 109 -1.95 -1.91 7.34
N VAL A 110 -3.09 -1.88 6.64
CA VAL A 110 -4.11 -2.93 6.71
C VAL A 110 -4.18 -3.56 5.33
N GLY A 111 -4.11 -4.88 5.29
CA GLY A 111 -4.19 -5.68 4.08
C GLY A 111 -5.30 -6.72 4.17
N VAL A 112 -5.89 -7.04 3.03
CA VAL A 112 -6.87 -8.10 2.90
C VAL A 112 -6.65 -8.85 1.58
N VAL A 113 -6.75 -10.17 1.66
CA VAL A 113 -6.81 -11.05 0.49
C VAL A 113 -8.06 -11.92 0.62
N VAL A 114 -8.73 -12.17 -0.48
CA VAL A 114 -10.03 -12.88 -0.49
C VAL A 114 -10.04 -13.87 -1.64
N LEU A 115 -10.50 -15.07 -1.36
CA LEU A 115 -11.01 -16.02 -2.33
C LEU A 115 -12.53 -16.09 -2.14
N ASP A 116 -13.30 -15.68 -3.15
CA ASP A 116 -14.76 -15.69 -3.07
C ASP A 116 -15.34 -17.08 -3.41
N SER A 117 -16.64 -17.26 -3.18
CA SER A 117 -17.35 -18.52 -3.46
C SER A 117 -17.42 -18.89 -4.96
N LYS A 118 -17.00 -17.98 -5.85
CA LYS A 118 -16.93 -18.21 -7.30
C LYS A 118 -15.49 -18.47 -7.76
N GLY A 119 -14.54 -18.57 -6.83
CA GLY A 119 -13.12 -18.76 -7.13
C GLY A 119 -12.38 -17.50 -7.56
N ASN A 120 -12.94 -16.30 -7.32
CA ASN A 120 -12.24 -15.07 -7.65
C ASN A 120 -11.32 -14.64 -6.52
N LEU A 121 -10.11 -14.29 -6.89
CA LEU A 121 -9.10 -13.72 -6.00
C LEU A 121 -9.16 -12.19 -6.04
N VAL A 122 -9.16 -11.58 -4.86
CA VAL A 122 -9.13 -10.12 -4.69
C VAL A 122 -8.11 -9.74 -3.64
N ALA A 123 -7.37 -8.67 -3.86
CA ALA A 123 -6.48 -8.08 -2.87
C ALA A 123 -6.81 -6.60 -2.65
N GLY A 124 -6.60 -6.14 -1.43
CA GLY A 124 -6.72 -4.73 -1.08
C GLY A 124 -5.73 -4.32 -0.01
N THR A 125 -5.10 -3.16 -0.17
CA THR A 125 -4.13 -2.63 0.80
C THR A 125 -4.40 -1.17 1.08
N SER A 126 -4.21 -0.79 2.33
CA SER A 126 -4.59 0.50 2.88
C SER A 126 -3.57 1.01 3.89
N THR A 127 -2.96 2.18 3.65
CA THR A 127 -1.93 2.72 4.55
C THR A 127 -1.85 4.25 4.56
N GLY A 128 -1.44 4.82 5.69
CA GLY A 128 -0.96 6.20 5.81
C GLY A 128 0.51 6.37 5.38
N GLY A 129 1.24 5.28 5.16
CA GLY A 129 2.67 5.30 4.90
C GLY A 129 3.52 5.44 6.17
N MET A 130 4.83 5.58 5.99
CA MET A 130 5.81 5.66 7.07
C MET A 130 5.80 7.02 7.78
N THR A 131 6.19 7.02 9.06
CA THR A 131 6.37 8.24 9.86
C THR A 131 7.53 9.07 9.31
N GLY A 132 7.36 10.39 9.24
CA GLY A 132 8.39 11.31 8.79
C GLY A 132 8.63 11.33 7.27
N LYS A 133 7.76 10.68 6.48
CA LYS A 133 7.84 10.75 5.00
C LYS A 133 7.81 12.19 4.50
N ARG A 134 8.53 12.47 3.41
CA ARG A 134 8.67 13.79 2.80
C ARG A 134 8.31 13.77 1.32
N TRP A 135 8.16 14.95 0.73
CA TRP A 135 8.06 15.17 -0.72
C TRP A 135 6.95 14.40 -1.42
N GLY A 136 5.86 14.06 -0.71
CA GLY A 136 4.80 13.24 -1.27
C GLY A 136 5.20 11.77 -1.51
N ARG A 137 6.12 11.23 -0.70
CA ARG A 137 6.63 9.85 -0.85
C ARG A 137 5.48 8.85 -1.00
N ILE A 138 5.52 8.06 -2.03
CA ILE A 138 4.62 6.94 -2.28
C ILE A 138 5.39 5.65 -1.96
N GLY A 139 4.79 4.75 -1.17
CA GLY A 139 5.30 3.40 -0.94
C GLY A 139 4.59 2.38 -1.81
N ASP A 140 4.77 1.13 -1.50
CA ASP A 140 4.30 -0.05 -2.23
C ASP A 140 2.79 -0.20 -2.35
N ALA A 141 2.03 0.16 -1.32
CA ALA A 141 0.60 -0.15 -1.20
C ALA A 141 -0.27 0.24 -2.42
N PRO A 142 -0.09 1.40 -3.11
CA PRO A 142 -0.87 1.75 -4.29
C PRO A 142 -0.21 1.27 -5.60
N VAL A 143 0.96 0.64 -5.54
CA VAL A 143 1.70 0.19 -6.73
C VAL A 143 1.32 -1.24 -7.05
N ILE A 144 0.64 -1.42 -8.19
CA ILE A 144 0.19 -2.74 -8.67
C ILE A 144 1.40 -3.66 -8.85
N GLY A 145 1.33 -4.84 -8.26
CA GLY A 145 2.41 -5.82 -8.30
C GLY A 145 3.48 -5.64 -7.21
N ALA A 146 3.51 -4.50 -6.51
CA ALA A 146 4.42 -4.30 -5.38
C ALA A 146 3.76 -4.65 -4.05
N GLY A 147 2.90 -3.77 -3.53
CA GLY A 147 2.22 -3.95 -2.25
C GLY A 147 0.87 -4.64 -2.34
N THR A 148 0.29 -4.74 -3.54
CA THR A 148 -1.01 -5.36 -3.77
C THR A 148 -1.02 -5.99 -5.16
N TYR A 149 -1.45 -7.25 -5.23
CA TYR A 149 -1.63 -7.95 -6.50
C TYR A 149 -2.68 -9.05 -6.37
N ALA A 150 -3.43 -9.30 -7.44
CA ALA A 150 -4.35 -10.43 -7.52
C ALA A 150 -4.44 -10.95 -8.96
N ASP A 151 -4.38 -12.28 -9.12
CA ASP A 151 -4.49 -12.97 -10.40
C ASP A 151 -5.11 -14.36 -10.15
N ASN A 152 -6.28 -14.62 -10.69
CA ASN A 152 -6.97 -15.92 -10.51
C ASN A 152 -6.16 -17.13 -10.99
N ARG A 153 -5.13 -16.90 -11.81
CA ARG A 153 -4.23 -17.96 -12.30
C ARG A 153 -3.18 -18.38 -11.26
N SER A 154 -3.08 -17.65 -10.14
CA SER A 154 -2.06 -17.89 -9.13
C SER A 154 -2.50 -17.49 -7.72
N CYS A 155 -2.35 -16.22 -7.34
CA CYS A 155 -2.62 -15.79 -5.97
C CYS A 155 -3.09 -14.34 -5.85
N ALA A 156 -3.57 -13.99 -4.64
CA ALA A 156 -3.76 -12.63 -4.18
C ALA A 156 -2.78 -12.33 -3.04
N VAL A 157 -2.15 -11.15 -3.07
CA VAL A 157 -1.12 -10.72 -2.11
C VAL A 157 -1.41 -9.30 -1.65
N SER A 158 -1.32 -9.07 -0.33
CA SER A 158 -1.24 -7.74 0.28
C SER A 158 -0.02 -7.66 1.19
N ALA A 159 0.78 -6.61 1.02
CA ALA A 159 2.08 -6.46 1.65
C ALA A 159 2.14 -5.24 2.59
N THR A 160 3.07 -5.31 3.53
CA THR A 160 3.46 -4.22 4.41
C THR A 160 4.95 -4.26 4.70
N GLY A 161 5.60 -3.11 4.77
CA GLY A 161 7.03 -3.07 5.08
C GLY A 161 7.74 -1.82 4.57
N HIS A 162 9.04 -1.97 4.30
CA HIS A 162 9.87 -0.95 3.70
C HIS A 162 9.57 -0.83 2.20
N GLY A 163 8.57 -0.04 1.86
CA GLY A 163 7.95 0.02 0.54
C GLY A 163 8.90 0.18 -0.64
N GLU A 164 10.05 0.83 -0.44
CA GLU A 164 11.07 1.00 -1.47
C GLU A 164 11.65 -0.33 -1.97
N TYR A 165 11.79 -1.33 -1.07
CA TYR A 165 12.20 -2.69 -1.44
C TYR A 165 11.07 -3.43 -2.14
N PHE A 166 9.85 -3.37 -1.61
CA PHE A 166 8.68 -4.00 -2.21
C PHE A 166 8.41 -3.50 -3.65
N ILE A 167 8.64 -2.21 -3.90
CA ILE A 167 8.50 -1.62 -5.25
C ILE A 167 9.59 -2.14 -6.18
N ARG A 168 10.87 -2.09 -5.75
CA ARG A 168 12.00 -2.50 -6.61
C ARG A 168 11.98 -3.98 -6.97
N HIS A 169 11.53 -4.83 -6.03
CA HIS A 169 11.42 -6.28 -6.21
C HIS A 169 10.05 -6.70 -6.77
N THR A 170 9.08 -5.77 -6.95
CA THR A 170 7.73 -6.10 -7.41
C THR A 170 7.09 -7.28 -6.65
N VAL A 171 7.26 -7.30 -5.32
CA VAL A 171 7.05 -8.44 -4.43
C VAL A 171 5.74 -9.18 -4.67
N GLY A 172 4.61 -8.46 -4.71
CA GLY A 172 3.30 -9.10 -4.90
C GLY A 172 3.19 -9.82 -6.24
N ARG A 173 3.74 -9.25 -7.32
CA ARG A 173 3.72 -9.90 -8.64
C ARG A 173 4.71 -11.05 -8.72
N ASP A 174 5.89 -10.93 -8.12
CA ASP A 174 6.92 -11.98 -8.18
C ASP A 174 6.45 -13.26 -7.49
N ILE A 175 5.83 -13.17 -6.30
CA ILE A 175 5.23 -14.33 -5.61
C ILE A 175 4.25 -15.05 -6.53
N CYS A 176 3.28 -14.34 -7.10
CA CYS A 176 2.29 -14.93 -7.99
C CYS A 176 2.89 -15.45 -9.31
N ALA A 177 3.99 -14.81 -9.80
CA ALA A 177 4.70 -15.27 -10.98
C ALA A 177 5.43 -16.60 -10.78
N ARG A 178 6.07 -16.79 -9.63
CA ARG A 178 6.74 -18.06 -9.27
C ARG A 178 5.74 -19.21 -9.20
N MET A 179 4.57 -18.97 -8.67
CA MET A 179 3.49 -19.97 -8.72
C MET A 179 3.09 -20.27 -10.16
N GLN A 180 2.80 -19.22 -10.95
CA GLN A 180 2.26 -19.35 -12.31
C GLN A 180 3.23 -19.95 -13.31
N PHE A 181 4.51 -19.59 -13.24
CA PHE A 181 5.50 -19.93 -14.27
C PHE A 181 6.55 -20.93 -13.81
N ALA A 182 6.81 -21.01 -12.49
CA ALA A 182 7.76 -21.97 -11.93
C ALA A 182 7.08 -23.10 -11.16
N GLY A 183 5.74 -23.11 -11.04
CA GLY A 183 5.00 -24.17 -10.37
C GLY A 183 5.26 -24.28 -8.87
N GLN A 184 5.76 -23.22 -8.22
CA GLN A 184 5.99 -23.23 -6.79
C GLN A 184 4.67 -23.18 -6.01
N SER A 185 4.63 -23.78 -4.80
CA SER A 185 3.53 -23.54 -3.87
C SER A 185 3.53 -22.09 -3.39
N LEU A 186 2.38 -21.60 -2.89
CA LEU A 186 2.25 -20.25 -2.36
C LEU A 186 3.27 -19.97 -1.25
N GLN A 187 3.42 -20.92 -0.31
CA GLN A 187 4.36 -20.78 0.80
C GLN A 187 5.81 -20.70 0.32
N ALA A 188 6.22 -21.60 -0.57
CA ALA A 188 7.60 -21.60 -1.09
C ALA A 188 7.91 -20.32 -1.89
N ALA A 189 6.98 -19.84 -2.73
CA ALA A 189 7.14 -18.60 -3.47
C ALA A 189 7.22 -17.39 -2.55
N ALA A 190 6.40 -17.34 -1.50
CA ALA A 190 6.39 -16.26 -0.53
C ALA A 190 7.70 -16.21 0.29
N GLU A 191 8.16 -17.36 0.80
CA GLU A 191 9.43 -17.45 1.54
C GLU A 191 10.62 -17.05 0.67
N ALA A 192 10.72 -17.55 -0.54
CA ALA A 192 11.80 -17.21 -1.46
C ALA A 192 11.87 -15.69 -1.72
N VAL A 193 10.75 -15.05 -1.99
CA VAL A 193 10.72 -13.60 -2.27
C VAL A 193 10.98 -12.77 -1.02
N ILE A 194 10.39 -13.13 0.12
CA ILE A 194 10.51 -12.31 1.35
C ILE A 194 11.83 -12.62 2.07
N MET A 195 12.14 -13.89 2.33
CA MET A 195 13.26 -14.26 3.20
C MET A 195 14.58 -14.31 2.44
N ASP A 196 14.58 -14.90 1.24
CA ASP A 196 15.83 -15.14 0.51
C ASP A 196 16.25 -13.94 -0.35
N GLU A 197 15.31 -13.08 -0.77
CA GLU A 197 15.63 -11.93 -1.63
C GLU A 197 15.44 -10.59 -0.92
N LEU A 198 14.23 -10.29 -0.40
CA LEU A 198 13.94 -8.97 0.15
C LEU A 198 14.72 -8.71 1.44
N VAL A 199 14.76 -9.66 2.37
CA VAL A 199 15.52 -9.54 3.63
C VAL A 199 17.02 -9.48 3.33
N VAL A 200 17.52 -10.32 2.42
CA VAL A 200 18.95 -10.31 2.01
C VAL A 200 19.33 -8.97 1.35
N ALA A 201 18.41 -8.35 0.61
CA ALA A 201 18.61 -7.02 0.04
C ALA A 201 18.58 -5.88 1.09
N GLY A 202 18.25 -6.17 2.35
CA GLY A 202 18.13 -5.20 3.44
C GLY A 202 16.70 -4.65 3.62
N GLY A 203 15.70 -5.26 3.00
CA GLY A 203 14.29 -4.94 3.23
C GLY A 203 13.76 -5.54 4.53
N ASP A 204 12.69 -4.95 5.05
CA ASP A 204 11.92 -5.47 6.20
C ASP A 204 10.44 -5.36 5.89
N GLY A 205 9.68 -6.38 6.25
CA GLY A 205 8.23 -6.40 6.06
C GLY A 205 7.69 -7.81 5.96
N GLY A 206 6.46 -7.92 5.47
CA GLY A 206 5.78 -9.20 5.31
C GLY A 206 4.56 -9.10 4.42
N ILE A 207 3.93 -10.24 4.18
CA ILE A 207 2.74 -10.37 3.34
C ILE A 207 1.64 -11.19 4.02
N VAL A 208 0.42 -10.99 3.54
CA VAL A 208 -0.65 -11.98 3.59
C VAL A 208 -1.03 -12.34 2.17
N ALA A 209 -1.18 -13.63 1.90
CA ALA A 209 -1.51 -14.13 0.58
C ALA A 209 -2.51 -15.30 0.65
N VAL A 210 -3.29 -15.48 -0.42
CA VAL A 210 -4.17 -16.63 -0.61
C VAL A 210 -4.13 -17.05 -2.07
N ASP A 211 -4.14 -18.36 -2.33
CA ASP A 211 -4.19 -18.90 -3.68
C ASP A 211 -5.60 -19.37 -4.09
N ALA A 212 -5.73 -19.86 -5.32
CA ALA A 212 -7.00 -20.34 -5.89
C ALA A 212 -7.50 -21.64 -5.23
N SER A 213 -6.66 -22.36 -4.47
CA SER A 213 -7.06 -23.56 -3.71
C SER A 213 -7.55 -23.21 -2.30
N GLY A 214 -7.33 -21.96 -1.85
CA GLY A 214 -7.63 -21.50 -0.50
C GLY A 214 -6.46 -21.65 0.47
N GLU A 215 -5.27 -22.02 0.01
CA GLU A 215 -4.05 -22.00 0.84
C GLU A 215 -3.71 -20.56 1.21
N VAL A 216 -3.40 -20.34 2.48
CA VAL A 216 -3.04 -19.03 3.04
C VAL A 216 -1.59 -19.04 3.48
N SER A 217 -0.83 -18.01 3.09
CA SER A 217 0.54 -17.79 3.55
C SER A 217 0.67 -16.43 4.24
N MET A 218 1.44 -16.41 5.31
CA MET A 218 1.84 -15.21 6.06
C MET A 218 3.34 -15.31 6.35
N VAL A 219 4.12 -14.48 5.68
CA VAL A 219 5.58 -14.43 5.78
C VAL A 219 6.02 -13.02 6.16
#